data_ead310b13d57a9fd4874b02e51573041
#
_entry.id   ead310b13d57a9fd4874b02e51573041
#
_cell.length_a   1.000
_cell.length_b   1.000
_cell.length_c   1.000
_cell.angle_alpha   90.00
_cell.angle_beta   90.00
_cell.angle_gamma   90.00
#
_symmetry.space_group_name_H-M   'P 1'
#
loop_
_entity.id
_entity.type
_entity.pdbx_description
1 polymer ?
#
loop_
_entity_poly.entity_id
_entity_poly.type
_entity_poly.pdbx_seq_one_letter_code
_entity_poly.pdbx_strand_id
1 'polypeptide(L)'
;TLKGGRGALTLAPRPPELYRSVSAVAPIAAPIHCLWGQKAFSRYLGESPENWRKHDATALIESGYRLPAPLIDQGLDDPFLAEQLHPSYFEAACQQAEQPVILRRHAGYDHSYFFISTFIEDHLRHHHALLTLDQID
;
A
#
# COMPACT_ATOMS: atom_id res chain seq x y z
N THR A 1 3.52 0.97 -10.69
CA THR A 1 2.25 0.42 -10.20
C THR A 1 2.47 -0.64 -9.16
N LEU A 2 2.58 -1.95 -9.50
CA LEU A 2 2.76 -3.01 -8.47
C LEU A 2 3.97 -2.76 -7.57
N LYS A 3 5.15 -2.57 -8.15
CA LYS A 3 6.38 -2.34 -7.38
C LYS A 3 6.39 -0.97 -6.72
N GLY A 4 5.92 0.05 -7.41
CA GLY A 4 5.88 1.42 -6.87
C GLY A 4 4.89 1.57 -5.73
N GLY A 5 3.69 1.02 -5.87
CA GLY A 5 2.67 1.06 -4.81
C GLY A 5 3.12 0.34 -3.54
N ARG A 6 3.71 -0.85 -3.69
CA ARG A 6 4.29 -1.58 -2.56
C ARG A 6 5.42 -0.77 -1.91
N GLY A 7 6.31 -0.20 -2.71
CA GLY A 7 7.41 0.62 -2.23
C GLY A 7 6.93 1.79 -1.38
N ALA A 8 5.92 2.51 -1.84
CA ALA A 8 5.34 3.63 -1.09
C ALA A 8 4.83 3.19 0.28
N LEU A 9 4.11 2.07 0.35
CA LEU A 9 3.55 1.57 1.61
C LEU A 9 4.60 0.99 2.56
N THR A 10 5.76 0.55 2.06
CA THR A 10 6.82 -0.02 2.91
C THR A 10 7.89 1.00 3.32
N LEU A 11 8.14 2.02 2.50
CA LEU A 11 9.15 3.04 2.82
C LEU A 11 8.60 4.15 3.72
N ALA A 12 7.32 4.53 3.56
CA ALA A 12 6.73 5.64 4.30
C ALA A 12 6.76 5.49 5.82
N PRO A 13 6.65 4.28 6.42
CA PRO A 13 6.79 4.15 7.87
C PRO A 13 8.23 4.22 8.38
N ARG A 14 9.21 4.45 7.53
CA ARG A 14 10.65 4.39 7.86
C ARG A 14 11.44 5.58 7.34
N PRO A 15 11.76 6.56 8.10
CA PRO A 15 11.24 7.00 9.39
C PRO A 15 9.91 7.76 9.20
N PRO A 16 9.00 7.71 10.17
CA PRO A 16 7.65 8.26 9.99
C PRO A 16 7.61 9.78 9.78
N GLU A 17 8.62 10.51 10.21
CA GLU A 17 8.65 11.96 10.06
C GLU A 17 8.99 12.44 8.64
N LEU A 18 9.52 11.59 7.78
CA LEU A 18 9.95 11.98 6.44
C LEU A 18 8.79 12.11 5.45
N TYR A 19 7.69 11.39 5.67
CA TYR A 19 6.60 11.31 4.70
C TYR A 19 5.31 11.83 5.32
N ARG A 20 4.72 12.84 4.69
CA ARG A 20 3.48 13.49 5.15
C ARG A 20 2.24 12.97 4.45
N SER A 21 2.42 12.26 3.34
CA SER A 21 1.32 11.66 2.59
C SER A 21 1.78 10.43 1.84
N VAL A 22 0.90 9.46 1.72
CA VAL A 22 1.15 8.20 1.02
C VAL A 22 -0.07 7.84 0.19
N SER A 23 0.16 7.37 -1.03
CA SER A 23 -0.91 6.80 -1.84
C SER A 23 -0.40 5.67 -2.71
N ALA A 24 -1.29 4.75 -3.07
CA ALA A 24 -0.96 3.61 -3.91
C ALA A 24 -2.17 3.18 -4.75
N VAL A 25 -1.87 2.72 -5.96
CA VAL A 25 -2.87 2.16 -6.88
C VAL A 25 -2.51 0.71 -7.13
N ALA A 26 -3.44 -0.19 -6.83
CA ALA A 26 -3.30 -1.64 -6.98
C ALA A 26 -1.98 -2.21 -6.42
N PRO A 27 -1.62 -1.91 -5.16
CA PRO A 27 -0.37 -2.41 -4.58
C PRO A 27 -0.47 -3.87 -4.17
N ILE A 28 0.69 -4.56 -4.14
CA ILE A 28 0.81 -5.80 -3.39
C ILE A 28 0.93 -5.41 -1.91
N ALA A 29 -0.16 -5.59 -1.17
CA ALA A 29 -0.25 -5.07 0.19
C ALA A 29 0.37 -6.02 1.25
N ALA A 30 0.36 -7.32 0.97
CA ALA A 30 0.89 -8.35 1.86
C ALA A 30 1.75 -9.36 1.08
N PRO A 31 2.95 -8.96 0.61
CA PRO A 31 3.77 -9.82 -0.25
C PRO A 31 4.20 -11.14 0.39
N ILE A 32 4.28 -11.24 1.72
CA ILE A 32 4.54 -12.51 2.41
C ILE A 32 3.46 -13.55 2.10
N HIS A 33 2.23 -13.10 1.90
CA HIS A 33 1.06 -13.96 1.68
C HIS A 33 0.74 -14.19 0.20
N CYS A 34 1.62 -13.84 -0.73
CA CYS A 34 1.40 -14.08 -2.15
C CYS A 34 2.62 -14.69 -2.84
N LEU A 35 2.38 -15.48 -3.88
CA LEU A 35 3.46 -16.19 -4.58
C LEU A 35 4.48 -15.25 -5.21
N TRP A 36 4.03 -14.14 -5.77
CA TRP A 36 4.94 -13.17 -6.38
C TRP A 36 5.88 -12.54 -5.35
N GLY A 37 5.35 -12.19 -4.19
CA GLY A 37 6.13 -11.62 -3.11
C GLY A 37 7.11 -12.63 -2.53
N GLN A 38 6.68 -13.85 -2.27
CA GLN A 38 7.53 -14.93 -1.75
C GLN A 38 8.68 -15.24 -2.70
N LYS A 39 8.40 -15.34 -4.00
CA LYS A 39 9.42 -15.58 -5.02
C LYS A 39 10.44 -14.46 -5.10
N ALA A 40 9.98 -13.20 -5.05
CA ALA A 40 10.87 -12.06 -5.05
C ALA A 40 11.71 -11.98 -3.77
N PHE A 41 11.10 -12.21 -2.62
CA PHE A 41 11.79 -12.14 -1.34
C PHE A 41 12.84 -13.24 -1.18
N SER A 42 12.52 -14.49 -1.54
CA SER A 42 13.50 -15.57 -1.47
C SER A 42 14.70 -15.31 -2.38
N ARG A 43 14.46 -14.71 -3.54
CA ARG A 43 15.53 -14.39 -4.50
C ARG A 43 16.44 -13.24 -4.04
N TYR A 44 15.86 -12.18 -3.44
CA TYR A 44 16.58 -10.94 -3.15
C TYR A 44 16.93 -10.76 -1.67
N LEU A 45 16.19 -11.39 -0.76
CA LEU A 45 16.34 -11.21 0.69
C LEU A 45 16.74 -12.52 1.40
N GLY A 46 16.86 -13.64 0.67
CA GLY A 46 17.12 -14.95 1.26
C GLY A 46 15.87 -15.61 1.84
N GLU A 47 16.05 -16.70 2.56
CA GLU A 47 14.95 -17.57 3.02
C GLU A 47 14.41 -17.19 4.40
N SER A 48 14.89 -16.12 5.04
CA SER A 48 14.44 -15.73 6.37
C SER A 48 13.14 -14.92 6.34
N PRO A 49 12.02 -15.42 6.89
CA PRO A 49 10.76 -14.67 6.96
C PRO A 49 10.86 -13.36 7.76
N GLU A 50 11.76 -13.29 8.73
CA GLU A 50 11.99 -12.05 9.52
C GLU A 50 12.51 -10.92 8.65
N ASN A 51 13.38 -11.21 7.69
CA ASN A 51 13.86 -10.22 6.73
C ASN A 51 12.73 -9.79 5.77
N TRP A 52 11.81 -10.69 5.44
CA TRP A 52 10.67 -10.39 4.58
C TRP A 52 9.69 -9.40 5.23
N ARG A 53 9.47 -9.53 6.54
CA ARG A 53 8.53 -8.67 7.28
C ARG A 53 8.89 -7.19 7.17
N LYS A 54 10.16 -6.85 7.08
CA LYS A 54 10.64 -5.47 6.93
C LYS A 54 10.24 -4.84 5.59
N HIS A 55 9.81 -5.65 4.62
CA HIS A 55 9.43 -5.21 3.28
C HIS A 55 7.97 -5.49 2.96
N ASP A 56 7.18 -5.83 3.96
CA ASP A 56 5.76 -6.12 3.86
C ASP A 56 4.95 -5.06 4.61
N ALA A 57 4.10 -4.31 3.89
CA ALA A 57 3.35 -3.21 4.48
C ALA A 57 2.40 -3.69 5.59
N THR A 58 1.71 -4.81 5.38
CA THR A 58 0.81 -5.39 6.38
C THR A 58 1.58 -5.78 7.65
N ALA A 59 2.72 -6.48 7.48
CA ALA A 59 3.57 -6.88 8.60
C ALA A 59 4.15 -5.67 9.35
N LEU A 60 4.48 -4.59 8.66
CA LEU A 60 4.98 -3.36 9.31
C LEU A 60 3.91 -2.71 10.19
N ILE A 61 2.66 -2.64 9.72
CA ILE A 61 1.56 -2.12 10.52
C ILE A 61 1.30 -3.01 11.74
N GLU A 62 1.30 -4.32 11.57
CA GLU A 62 1.18 -5.28 12.68
C GLU A 62 2.29 -5.12 13.72
N SER A 63 3.48 -4.73 13.28
CA SER A 63 4.64 -4.52 14.14
C SER A 63 4.67 -3.16 14.85
N GLY A 64 3.69 -2.31 14.63
CA GLY A 64 3.55 -1.03 15.32
C GLY A 64 3.95 0.20 14.51
N TYR A 65 4.44 0.05 13.28
CA TYR A 65 4.71 1.18 12.40
C TYR A 65 3.42 1.87 12.00
N ARG A 66 3.49 3.17 11.76
CA ARG A 66 2.32 3.98 11.37
C ARG A 66 2.62 4.79 10.12
N LEU A 67 1.54 5.05 9.35
CA LEU A 67 1.55 5.84 8.12
C LEU A 67 0.69 7.08 8.29
N PRO A 68 1.02 8.21 7.62
CA PRO A 68 0.01 9.21 7.36
C PRO A 68 -1.13 8.54 6.59
N ALA A 69 -2.40 8.80 6.93
CA ALA A 69 -3.55 8.09 6.37
C ALA A 69 -3.39 7.85 4.85
N PRO A 70 -3.04 6.64 4.41
CA PRO A 70 -2.76 6.38 3.00
C PRO A 70 -4.03 6.29 2.18
N LEU A 71 -3.98 6.76 0.94
CA LEU A 71 -5.03 6.56 -0.06
C LEU A 71 -4.66 5.36 -0.95
N ILE A 72 -5.50 4.35 -0.95
CA ILE A 72 -5.30 3.15 -1.78
C ILE A 72 -6.53 2.95 -2.66
N ASP A 73 -6.31 2.85 -3.96
CA ASP A 73 -7.34 2.52 -4.94
C ASP A 73 -7.11 1.12 -5.50
N GLN A 74 -8.18 0.32 -5.53
CA GLN A 74 -8.14 -1.06 -6.01
C GLN A 74 -9.32 -1.34 -6.93
N GLY A 75 -9.04 -1.84 -8.13
CA GLY A 75 -10.06 -2.33 -9.05
C GLY A 75 -10.58 -3.70 -8.62
N LEU A 76 -11.90 -3.89 -8.62
CA LEU A 76 -12.51 -5.16 -8.24
C LEU A 76 -12.43 -6.21 -9.35
N ASP A 77 -12.27 -5.79 -10.60
CA ASP A 77 -12.11 -6.69 -11.74
C ASP A 77 -10.62 -7.02 -12.02
N ASP A 78 -9.74 -6.63 -11.10
CA ASP A 78 -8.31 -6.94 -11.19
C ASP A 78 -8.09 -8.45 -11.05
N PRO A 79 -7.54 -9.15 -12.05
CA PRO A 79 -7.35 -10.61 -12.01
C PRO A 79 -6.36 -11.05 -10.93
N PHE A 80 -5.54 -10.13 -10.40
CA PHE A 80 -4.54 -10.43 -9.38
C PHE A 80 -5.05 -10.19 -7.95
N LEU A 81 -6.28 -9.69 -7.81
CA LEU A 81 -6.83 -9.26 -6.52
C LEU A 81 -6.83 -10.37 -5.47
N ALA A 82 -7.37 -11.54 -5.82
CA ALA A 82 -7.58 -12.63 -4.87
C ALA A 82 -6.29 -13.37 -4.48
N GLU A 83 -5.31 -13.46 -5.40
CA GLU A 83 -4.13 -14.31 -5.20
C GLU A 83 -2.85 -13.54 -4.89
N GLN A 84 -2.75 -12.29 -5.33
CA GLN A 84 -1.50 -11.54 -5.28
C GLN A 84 -1.59 -10.22 -4.49
N LEU A 85 -2.65 -9.43 -4.66
CA LEU A 85 -2.69 -8.07 -4.13
C LEU A 85 -3.07 -8.00 -2.65
N HIS A 86 -4.05 -8.77 -2.24
CA HIS A 86 -4.51 -8.89 -0.84
C HIS A 86 -4.73 -7.57 -0.08
N PRO A 87 -5.48 -6.59 -0.62
CA PRO A 87 -5.73 -5.33 0.08
C PRO A 87 -6.48 -5.53 1.40
N SER A 88 -7.28 -6.61 1.50
CA SER A 88 -8.01 -6.94 2.72
C SER A 88 -7.10 -7.28 3.89
N TYR A 89 -5.94 -7.88 3.68
CA TYR A 89 -4.98 -8.15 4.74
C TYR A 89 -4.42 -6.86 5.33
N PHE A 90 -4.09 -5.90 4.48
CA PHE A 90 -3.62 -4.58 4.90
C PHE A 90 -4.72 -3.81 5.63
N GLU A 91 -5.93 -3.83 5.10
CA GLU A 91 -7.09 -3.18 5.74
C GLU A 91 -7.35 -3.74 7.13
N ALA A 92 -7.35 -5.07 7.28
CA ALA A 92 -7.55 -5.72 8.58
C ALA A 92 -6.44 -5.37 9.57
N ALA A 93 -5.18 -5.35 9.14
CA ALA A 93 -4.07 -4.94 9.98
C ALA A 93 -4.19 -3.48 10.43
N CYS A 94 -4.61 -2.59 9.53
CA CYS A 94 -4.86 -1.18 9.85
C CYS A 94 -5.99 -1.02 10.87
N GLN A 95 -7.07 -1.78 10.73
CA GLN A 95 -8.18 -1.74 11.68
C GLN A 95 -7.77 -2.19 13.08
N GLN A 96 -7.02 -3.29 13.18
CA GLN A 96 -6.53 -3.81 14.45
C GLN A 96 -5.54 -2.87 15.13
N ALA A 97 -4.73 -2.18 14.34
CA ALA A 97 -3.71 -1.25 14.82
C ALA A 97 -4.23 0.18 15.01
N GLU A 98 -5.49 0.43 14.73
CA GLU A 98 -6.09 1.79 14.73
C GLU A 98 -5.34 2.74 13.78
N GLN A 99 -4.81 2.22 12.68
CA GLN A 99 -4.15 2.99 11.64
C GLN A 99 -5.19 3.51 10.64
N PRO A 100 -5.36 4.84 10.49
CA PRO A 100 -6.26 5.38 9.47
C PRO A 100 -5.81 4.99 8.07
N VAL A 101 -6.76 4.59 7.24
CA VAL A 101 -6.53 4.24 5.84
C VAL A 101 -7.76 4.58 5.00
N ILE A 102 -7.54 5.08 3.80
CA ILE A 102 -8.58 5.31 2.81
C ILE A 102 -8.40 4.26 1.71
N LEU A 103 -9.16 3.18 1.80
CA LEU A 103 -9.14 2.10 0.81
C LEU A 103 -10.43 2.16 0.00
N ARG A 104 -10.30 2.48 -1.29
CA ARG A 104 -11.42 2.58 -2.22
C ARG A 104 -11.38 1.42 -3.21
N ARG A 105 -12.50 0.71 -3.33
CA ARG A 105 -12.68 -0.38 -4.27
C ARG A 105 -13.58 0.07 -5.40
N HIS A 106 -13.19 -0.21 -6.65
CA HIS A 106 -13.85 0.28 -7.84
C HIS A 106 -14.33 -0.87 -8.73
N ALA A 107 -15.64 -1.06 -8.83
CA ALA A 107 -16.22 -2.04 -9.73
C ALA A 107 -15.98 -1.63 -11.20
N GLY A 108 -15.74 -2.61 -12.08
CA GLY A 108 -15.50 -2.37 -13.49
C GLY A 108 -14.07 -1.95 -13.84
N TYR A 109 -13.17 -1.88 -12.87
CA TYR A 109 -11.77 -1.52 -13.10
C TYR A 109 -10.84 -2.70 -12.83
N ASP A 110 -9.88 -2.89 -13.72
CA ASP A 110 -8.85 -3.92 -13.65
C ASP A 110 -7.49 -3.35 -13.19
N HIS A 111 -6.39 -3.96 -13.63
CA HIS A 111 -5.01 -3.56 -13.32
C HIS A 111 -4.36 -2.77 -14.46
N SER A 112 -5.11 -1.96 -15.20
CA SER A 112 -4.68 -1.30 -16.42
C SER A 112 -4.32 0.18 -16.21
N TYR A 113 -3.69 0.78 -17.23
CA TYR A 113 -3.45 2.23 -17.28
C TYR A 113 -4.73 3.05 -17.26
N PHE A 114 -5.84 2.51 -17.79
CA PHE A 114 -7.14 3.18 -17.71
C PHE A 114 -7.58 3.40 -16.27
N PHE A 115 -7.41 2.38 -15.43
CA PHE A 115 -7.67 2.49 -13.99
C PHE A 115 -6.79 3.59 -13.36
N ILE A 116 -5.48 3.55 -13.62
CA ILE A 116 -4.54 4.53 -13.07
C ILE A 116 -4.90 5.95 -13.51
N SER A 117 -5.12 6.17 -14.81
CA SER A 117 -5.42 7.49 -15.36
C SER A 117 -6.73 8.07 -14.84
N THR A 118 -7.71 7.21 -14.52
CA THR A 118 -8.99 7.66 -13.97
C THR A 118 -8.81 8.27 -12.58
N PHE A 119 -7.96 7.71 -11.73
CA PHE A 119 -7.86 8.10 -10.33
C PHE A 119 -6.61 8.89 -9.96
N ILE A 120 -5.69 9.13 -10.89
CA ILE A 120 -4.43 9.83 -10.59
C ILE A 120 -4.66 11.25 -10.05
N GLU A 121 -5.68 11.94 -10.52
CA GLU A 121 -6.00 13.29 -10.03
C GLU A 121 -6.41 13.27 -8.56
N ASP A 122 -7.16 12.27 -8.13
CA ASP A 122 -7.55 12.11 -6.72
C ASP A 122 -6.32 11.90 -5.83
N HIS A 123 -5.33 11.14 -6.31
CA HIS A 123 -4.07 10.96 -5.59
C HIS A 123 -3.27 12.26 -5.48
N LEU A 124 -3.24 13.05 -6.53
CA LEU A 124 -2.61 14.38 -6.50
C LEU A 124 -3.31 15.32 -5.50
N ARG A 125 -4.64 15.30 -5.47
CA ARG A 125 -5.41 16.08 -4.51
C ARG A 125 -5.18 15.62 -3.07
N HIS A 126 -5.06 14.32 -2.85
CA HIS A 126 -4.76 13.74 -1.54
C HIS A 126 -3.41 14.26 -1.00
N HIS A 127 -2.36 14.21 -1.82
CA HIS A 127 -1.05 14.74 -1.45
C HIS A 127 -1.09 16.24 -1.21
N HIS A 128 -1.76 16.99 -2.08
CA HIS A 128 -1.88 18.44 -1.93
C HIS A 128 -2.57 18.80 -0.61
N ALA A 129 -3.68 18.16 -0.28
CA ALA A 129 -4.42 18.41 0.95
C ALA A 129 -3.56 18.18 2.19
N LEU A 130 -2.82 17.08 2.26
CA LEU A 130 -1.97 16.75 3.41
C LEU A 130 -0.75 17.66 3.53
N LEU A 131 -0.15 18.07 2.40
CA LEU A 131 0.99 18.98 2.39
C LEU A 131 0.60 20.42 2.79
N THR A 132 -0.60 20.86 2.46
CA THR A 132 -1.08 22.21 2.78
C THR A 132 -1.60 22.35 4.21
N LEU A 133 -2.04 21.28 4.86
CA LEU A 133 -2.46 21.30 6.27
C LEU A 133 -1.36 21.80 7.20
N ASP A 134 -0.10 21.53 6.89
CA ASP A 134 1.05 21.96 7.68
C ASP A 134 1.42 23.44 7.48
N GLN A 135 0.87 24.10 6.47
CA GLN A 135 1.13 25.52 6.19
C GLN A 135 0.19 26.46 6.94
N ILE A 136 -0.87 25.93 7.56
CA ILE A 136 -1.89 26.71 8.27
C ILE A 136 -1.54 26.85 9.77
N ASP A 137 -0.71 25.97 10.26
CA ASP A 137 -0.20 26.01 11.63
C ASP A 137 1.09 26.85 11.69
#